data_338d08179186081788ddb941889cefa2
#
_entry.id   338d08179186081788ddb941889cefa2
#
_cell.length_a   1.000
_cell.length_b   1.000
_cell.length_c   1.000
_cell.angle_alpha   90.00
_cell.angle_beta   90.00
_cell.angle_gamma   90.00
#
_symmetry.space_group_name_H-M   'P 1'
#
loop_
_entity.id
_entity.type
_entity.pdbx_description
1 polymer ?
#
loop_
_entity_poly.entity_id
_entity_poly.type
_entity_poly.pdbx_seq_one_letter_code
_entity_poly.pdbx_strand_id
1 'polypeptide(L)'
;MRQQASIEFKALSGAARNAGVQDKMFGIFHDAGYKGLYGGLGVDAIKAKKGIHPKEQLMDRMNTTELSANQFRMTHTREKLKLENIKNQRDAMEVHEAVGKEVRAAIAKIGVALPENIPAAEPIKNVKKRMKTSKSILTLEPKDAIGLISSDNNS
;
A
#
# COMPACT_ATOMS: atom_id res chain seq x y z
N MET A 1 9.28 -4.09 1.18
CA MET A 1 7.95 -3.80 1.73
C MET A 1 6.84 -3.87 0.69
N ARG A 2 6.99 -3.25 -0.49
CA ARG A 2 5.99 -3.31 -1.56
C ARG A 2 5.74 -4.73 -2.04
N GLN A 3 6.79 -5.52 -2.18
CA GLN A 3 6.69 -6.92 -2.55
C GLN A 3 5.91 -7.71 -1.51
N GLN A 4 6.14 -7.44 -0.22
CA GLN A 4 5.43 -8.08 0.88
C GLN A 4 3.94 -7.69 0.86
N ALA A 5 3.62 -6.43 0.55
CA ALA A 5 2.24 -5.98 0.42
C ALA A 5 1.52 -6.69 -0.72
N SER A 6 2.21 -6.93 -1.85
CA SER A 6 1.66 -7.67 -2.97
C SER A 6 1.37 -9.13 -2.60
N ILE A 7 2.25 -9.77 -1.84
CA ILE A 7 2.04 -11.13 -1.32
C ILE A 7 0.82 -11.15 -0.40
N GLU A 8 0.71 -10.18 0.50
CA GLU A 8 -0.43 -10.08 1.43
C GLU A 8 -1.75 -9.83 0.68
N PHE A 9 -1.73 -9.01 -0.36
CA PHE A 9 -2.90 -8.77 -1.20
C PHE A 9 -3.42 -10.08 -1.82
N LYS A 10 -2.52 -10.90 -2.36
CA LYS A 10 -2.88 -12.20 -2.94
C LYS A 10 -3.40 -13.17 -1.88
N ALA A 11 -2.77 -13.21 -0.72
CA ALA A 11 -3.20 -14.05 0.39
C ALA A 11 -4.59 -13.64 0.89
N LEU A 12 -4.84 -12.34 0.98
CA LEU A 12 -6.15 -11.80 1.36
C LEU A 12 -7.22 -12.16 0.33
N SER A 13 -6.91 -12.08 -0.97
CA SER A 13 -7.83 -12.46 -2.03
C SER A 13 -8.21 -13.94 -1.93
N GLY A 14 -7.24 -14.80 -1.62
CA GLY A 14 -7.49 -16.22 -1.37
C GLY A 14 -8.38 -16.46 -0.16
N ALA A 15 -8.12 -15.75 0.93
CA ALA A 15 -8.94 -15.83 2.14
C ALA A 15 -10.36 -15.32 1.90
N ALA A 16 -10.51 -14.27 1.10
CA ALA A 16 -11.82 -13.74 0.72
C ALA A 16 -12.61 -14.77 -0.08
N ARG A 17 -11.97 -15.43 -1.04
CA ARG A 17 -12.61 -16.49 -1.81
C ARG A 17 -13.09 -17.63 -0.90
N ASN A 18 -12.26 -18.05 0.04
CA ASN A 18 -12.62 -19.08 1.03
C ASN A 18 -13.75 -18.61 1.94
N ALA A 19 -13.88 -17.32 2.17
CA ALA A 19 -14.94 -16.72 2.96
C ALA A 19 -16.23 -16.46 2.16
N GLY A 20 -16.30 -16.91 0.90
CA GLY A 20 -17.51 -16.82 0.10
C GLY A 20 -17.61 -15.60 -0.80
N VAL A 21 -16.55 -14.80 -0.94
CA VAL A 21 -16.54 -13.65 -1.85
C VAL A 21 -16.39 -14.16 -3.29
N GLN A 22 -17.38 -13.84 -4.12
CA GLN A 22 -17.36 -14.21 -5.54
C GLN A 22 -16.35 -13.34 -6.30
N ASP A 23 -15.78 -13.89 -7.38
CA ASP A 23 -14.76 -13.20 -8.18
C ASP A 23 -15.20 -11.78 -8.63
N LYS A 24 -16.44 -11.65 -9.07
CA LYS A 24 -17.00 -10.35 -9.49
C LYS A 24 -17.11 -9.33 -8.36
N MET A 25 -17.00 -9.77 -7.10
CA MET A 25 -17.14 -8.92 -5.92
C MET A 25 -15.79 -8.60 -5.27
N PHE A 26 -14.68 -9.10 -5.80
CA PHE A 26 -13.36 -8.84 -5.22
C PHE A 26 -13.01 -7.36 -5.19
N GLY A 27 -13.35 -6.62 -6.25
CA GLY A 27 -13.13 -5.17 -6.28
C GLY A 27 -13.85 -4.47 -5.14
N ILE A 28 -15.10 -4.83 -4.89
CA ILE A 28 -15.91 -4.26 -3.80
C ILE A 28 -15.36 -4.68 -2.44
N PHE A 29 -14.90 -5.93 -2.31
CA PHE A 29 -14.29 -6.42 -1.09
C PHE A 29 -13.01 -5.62 -0.74
N HIS A 30 -12.11 -5.43 -1.70
CA HIS A 30 -10.89 -4.65 -1.48
C HIS A 30 -11.21 -3.19 -1.19
N ASP A 31 -12.22 -2.65 -1.88
CA ASP A 31 -12.68 -1.27 -1.68
C ASP A 31 -13.22 -1.05 -0.26
N ALA A 32 -13.91 -2.03 0.31
CA ALA A 32 -14.41 -1.96 1.68
C ALA A 32 -13.28 -1.74 2.69
N GLY A 33 -12.15 -2.43 2.50
CA GLY A 33 -10.98 -2.26 3.34
C GLY A 33 -10.37 -0.88 3.23
N TYR A 34 -10.28 -0.34 2.02
CA TYR A 34 -9.81 1.03 1.81
C TYR A 34 -10.76 2.04 2.46
N LYS A 35 -12.06 1.87 2.30
CA LYS A 35 -13.05 2.76 2.93
C LYS A 35 -12.89 2.80 4.45
N GLY A 36 -12.66 1.66 5.08
CA GLY A 36 -12.42 1.61 6.51
C GLY A 36 -11.17 2.41 6.91
N LEU A 37 -10.05 2.18 6.22
CA LEU A 37 -8.77 2.79 6.55
C LEU A 37 -8.70 4.27 6.15
N TYR A 38 -9.37 4.68 5.08
CA TYR A 38 -9.29 6.03 4.51
C TYR A 38 -10.51 6.90 4.80
N GLY A 39 -11.26 6.58 5.84
CA GLY A 39 -12.36 7.43 6.28
C GLY A 39 -13.54 7.50 5.31
N GLY A 40 -13.85 6.40 4.63
CA GLY A 40 -14.95 6.31 3.71
C GLY A 40 -14.55 6.43 2.23
N LEU A 41 -13.27 6.67 1.95
CA LEU A 41 -12.77 6.80 0.57
C LEU A 41 -12.41 5.43 0.00
N GLY A 42 -13.02 5.07 -1.13
CA GLY A 42 -12.62 3.91 -1.91
C GLY A 42 -11.42 4.22 -2.80
N VAL A 43 -10.97 3.23 -3.57
CA VAL A 43 -9.77 3.33 -4.41
C VAL A 43 -9.80 4.55 -5.33
N ASP A 44 -10.90 4.74 -6.06
CA ASP A 44 -11.00 5.83 -7.03
C ASP A 44 -10.96 7.21 -6.36
N ALA A 45 -11.65 7.35 -5.22
CA ALA A 45 -11.66 8.60 -4.46
C ALA A 45 -10.28 8.90 -3.86
N ILE A 46 -9.56 7.89 -3.38
CA ILE A 46 -8.20 8.04 -2.87
C ILE A 46 -7.27 8.52 -3.98
N LYS A 47 -7.33 7.90 -5.16
CA LYS A 47 -6.52 8.30 -6.31
C LYS A 47 -6.82 9.73 -6.71
N ALA A 48 -8.09 10.10 -6.79
CA ALA A 48 -8.50 11.47 -7.13
C ALA A 48 -7.94 12.48 -6.12
N LYS A 49 -8.07 12.19 -4.83
CA LYS A 49 -7.58 13.07 -3.76
C LYS A 49 -6.06 13.25 -3.82
N LYS A 50 -5.32 12.20 -4.15
CA LYS A 50 -3.85 12.23 -4.15
C LYS A 50 -3.25 12.61 -5.50
N GLY A 51 -4.07 12.83 -6.53
CA GLY A 51 -3.59 13.15 -7.87
C GLY A 51 -2.93 11.97 -8.57
N ILE A 52 -3.37 10.76 -8.27
CA ILE A 52 -2.87 9.53 -8.88
C ILE A 52 -3.73 9.20 -10.10
N HIS A 53 -3.09 8.87 -11.23
CA HIS A 53 -3.81 8.50 -12.44
C HIS A 53 -4.65 7.23 -12.20
N PRO A 54 -5.92 7.16 -12.68
CA PRO A 54 -6.78 5.99 -12.44
C PRO A 54 -6.21 4.65 -12.88
N LYS A 55 -5.32 4.63 -13.86
CA LYS A 55 -4.69 3.39 -14.35
C LYS A 55 -3.50 2.93 -13.52
N GLU A 56 -2.98 3.76 -12.62
CA GLU A 56 -1.87 3.37 -11.75
C GLU A 56 -2.37 2.50 -10.61
N GLN A 57 -1.52 1.61 -10.13
CA GLN A 57 -1.79 0.81 -8.94
C GLN A 57 -1.59 1.68 -7.70
N LEU A 58 -2.60 1.73 -6.84
CA LEU A 58 -2.54 2.59 -5.64
C LEU A 58 -1.33 2.26 -4.76
N MET A 59 -1.04 0.97 -4.55
CA MET A 59 0.10 0.54 -3.71
C MET A 59 1.45 1.00 -4.26
N ASP A 60 1.58 1.22 -5.56
CA ASP A 60 2.81 1.71 -6.18
C ASP A 60 3.08 3.19 -5.86
N ARG A 61 2.08 3.89 -5.35
CA ARG A 61 2.15 5.30 -4.99
C ARG A 61 2.07 5.54 -3.48
N MET A 62 2.32 4.51 -2.69
CA MET A 62 2.33 4.61 -1.23
C MET A 62 3.77 4.68 -0.70
N ASN A 63 4.00 5.59 0.27
CA ASN A 63 5.26 5.58 1.01
C ASN A 63 5.26 4.43 2.03
N THR A 64 6.36 4.24 2.74
CA THR A 64 6.51 3.17 3.71
C THR A 64 5.45 3.21 4.81
N THR A 65 5.13 4.40 5.31
CA THR A 65 4.14 4.58 6.38
C THR A 65 2.75 4.15 5.94
N GLU A 66 2.31 4.62 4.78
CA GLU A 66 1.00 4.26 4.24
C GLU A 66 0.93 2.78 3.86
N LEU A 67 2.00 2.26 3.28
CA LEU A 67 2.07 0.87 2.87
C LEU A 67 2.01 -0.08 4.06
N SER A 68 2.69 0.25 5.16
CA SER A 68 2.65 -0.56 6.39
C SER A 68 1.26 -0.60 7.01
N ALA A 69 0.53 0.52 7.00
CA ALA A 69 -0.85 0.56 7.48
C ALA A 69 -1.76 -0.35 6.65
N ASN A 70 -1.61 -0.32 5.33
CA ASN A 70 -2.37 -1.19 4.44
C ASN A 70 -2.00 -2.66 4.60
N GLN A 71 -0.72 -2.96 4.77
CA GLN A 71 -0.27 -4.33 5.00
C GLN A 71 -0.84 -4.88 6.31
N PHE A 72 -0.82 -4.08 7.37
CA PHE A 72 -1.42 -4.45 8.66
C PHE A 72 -2.92 -4.77 8.49
N ARG A 73 -3.65 -3.89 7.80
CA ARG A 73 -5.07 -4.09 7.51
C ARG A 73 -5.30 -5.43 6.78
N MET A 74 -4.54 -5.68 5.72
CA MET A 74 -4.70 -6.89 4.91
C MET A 74 -4.39 -8.16 5.71
N THR A 75 -3.29 -8.16 6.44
CA THR A 75 -2.87 -9.31 7.24
C THR A 75 -3.91 -9.65 8.31
N HIS A 76 -4.39 -8.65 9.03
CA HIS A 76 -5.33 -8.90 10.14
C HIS A 76 -6.74 -9.21 9.65
N THR A 77 -7.14 -8.68 8.49
CA THR A 77 -8.41 -9.09 7.86
C THR A 77 -8.36 -10.56 7.48
N ARG A 78 -7.27 -10.99 6.84
CA ARG A 78 -7.07 -12.38 6.46
C ARG A 78 -7.17 -13.31 7.67
N GLU A 79 -6.48 -12.98 8.76
CA GLU A 79 -6.51 -13.76 9.98
C GLU A 79 -7.92 -13.80 10.61
N LYS A 80 -8.61 -12.67 10.61
CA LYS A 80 -9.96 -12.57 11.20
C LYS A 80 -10.99 -13.35 10.40
N LEU A 81 -10.92 -13.31 9.06
CA LEU A 81 -11.81 -14.11 8.22
C LEU A 81 -11.69 -15.60 8.53
N LYS A 82 -10.47 -16.06 8.74
CA LYS A 82 -10.18 -17.45 9.08
C LYS A 82 -10.62 -17.80 10.49
N LEU A 83 -10.25 -16.97 11.47
CA LEU A 83 -10.55 -17.19 12.89
C LEU A 83 -12.06 -17.27 13.16
N GLU A 84 -12.82 -16.38 12.56
CA GLU A 84 -14.28 -16.32 12.73
C GLU A 84 -15.04 -17.21 11.76
N ASN A 85 -14.32 -17.96 10.91
CA ASN A 85 -14.91 -18.89 9.95
C ASN A 85 -16.00 -18.24 9.09
N ILE A 86 -15.70 -17.06 8.56
CA ILE A 86 -16.64 -16.30 7.72
C ILE A 86 -16.93 -17.07 6.43
N LYS A 87 -18.21 -17.17 6.05
CA LYS A 87 -18.65 -17.99 4.91
C LYS A 87 -19.58 -17.26 3.94
N ASN A 88 -19.74 -15.95 4.06
CA ASN A 88 -20.49 -15.18 3.08
C ASN A 88 -19.83 -13.84 2.80
N GLN A 89 -20.04 -13.32 1.59
CA GLN A 89 -19.34 -12.13 1.11
C GLN A 89 -19.72 -10.87 1.87
N ARG A 90 -20.96 -10.75 2.33
CA ARG A 90 -21.41 -9.58 3.12
C ARG A 90 -20.61 -9.47 4.41
N ASP A 91 -20.54 -10.55 5.17
CA ASP A 91 -19.79 -10.58 6.42
C ASP A 91 -18.29 -10.36 6.18
N ALA A 92 -17.75 -10.93 5.09
CA ALA A 92 -16.35 -10.72 4.72
C ALA A 92 -16.05 -9.25 4.46
N MET A 93 -16.93 -8.55 3.75
CA MET A 93 -16.80 -7.10 3.49
C MET A 93 -16.89 -6.29 4.79
N GLU A 94 -17.82 -6.63 5.65
CA GLU A 94 -17.98 -5.96 6.95
C GLU A 94 -16.74 -6.14 7.83
N VAL A 95 -16.16 -7.33 7.85
CA VAL A 95 -14.92 -7.60 8.58
C VAL A 95 -13.78 -6.75 8.03
N HIS A 96 -13.65 -6.70 6.70
CA HIS A 96 -12.57 -5.94 6.06
C HIS A 96 -12.68 -4.44 6.37
N GLU A 97 -13.87 -3.89 6.26
CA GLU A 97 -14.10 -2.47 6.59
C GLU A 97 -13.84 -2.21 8.08
N ALA A 98 -14.32 -3.07 8.96
CA ALA A 98 -14.14 -2.93 10.41
C ALA A 98 -12.66 -2.95 10.79
N VAL A 99 -11.87 -3.87 10.22
CA VAL A 99 -10.43 -3.93 10.47
C VAL A 99 -9.76 -2.64 10.00
N GLY A 100 -10.15 -2.14 8.83
CA GLY A 100 -9.66 -0.85 8.32
C GLY A 100 -9.93 0.29 9.28
N LYS A 101 -11.13 0.35 9.84
CA LYS A 101 -11.52 1.37 10.83
C LYS A 101 -10.70 1.27 12.11
N GLU A 102 -10.40 0.05 12.58
CA GLU A 102 -9.58 -0.15 13.77
C GLU A 102 -8.14 0.33 13.54
N VAL A 103 -7.56 0.04 12.38
CA VAL A 103 -6.22 0.53 12.02
C VAL A 103 -6.23 2.05 11.95
N ARG A 104 -7.24 2.63 11.33
CA ARG A 104 -7.42 4.09 11.27
C ARG A 104 -7.50 4.72 12.66
N ALA A 105 -8.28 4.12 13.55
CA ALA A 105 -8.44 4.61 14.92
C ALA A 105 -7.10 4.62 15.66
N ALA A 106 -6.28 3.58 15.47
CA ALA A 106 -4.95 3.50 16.06
C ALA A 106 -4.03 4.62 15.53
N ILE A 107 -4.04 4.87 14.24
CA ILE A 107 -3.25 5.94 13.61
C ILE A 107 -3.68 7.31 14.17
N ALA A 108 -4.97 7.56 14.26
CA ALA A 108 -5.52 8.80 14.82
C ALA A 108 -5.10 8.98 16.28
N LYS A 109 -5.13 7.91 17.07
CA LYS A 109 -4.73 7.94 18.48
C LYS A 109 -3.23 8.21 18.65
N ILE A 110 -2.39 7.70 17.74
CA ILE A 110 -0.95 8.00 17.72
C ILE A 110 -0.71 9.48 17.43
N GLY A 111 -1.59 10.11 16.65
CA GLY A 111 -1.50 11.52 16.34
C GLY A 111 -0.64 11.86 15.13
N VAL A 112 -0.45 10.90 14.22
CA VAL A 112 0.26 11.10 12.95
C VAL A 112 -0.73 11.28 11.80
N ALA A 113 -0.24 11.58 10.61
CA ALA A 113 -1.09 11.82 9.45
C ALA A 113 -1.97 10.62 9.13
N LEU A 114 -3.25 10.86 8.88
CA LEU A 114 -4.18 9.84 8.40
C LEU A 114 -3.82 9.44 6.96
N PRO A 115 -4.11 8.19 6.57
CA PRO A 115 -3.67 7.68 5.26
C PRO A 115 -4.04 8.55 4.06
N GLU A 116 -5.24 9.12 4.04
CA GLU A 116 -5.70 9.99 2.94
C GLU A 116 -4.95 11.32 2.86
N ASN A 117 -4.28 11.70 3.93
CA ASN A 117 -3.52 12.96 4.00
C ASN A 117 -2.02 12.75 3.76
N ILE A 118 -1.57 11.52 3.58
CA ILE A 118 -0.18 11.24 3.22
C ILE A 118 -0.03 11.48 1.71
N PRO A 119 0.92 12.34 1.27
CA PRO A 119 1.10 12.58 -0.17
C PRO A 119 1.46 11.32 -0.93
N ALA A 120 1.04 11.25 -2.20
CA ALA A 120 1.39 10.14 -3.07
C ALA A 120 2.92 10.05 -3.22
N ALA A 121 3.47 8.85 -3.08
CA ALA A 121 4.87 8.59 -3.30
C ALA A 121 5.21 8.71 -4.80
N GLU A 122 6.48 8.93 -5.10
CA GLU A 122 6.95 8.96 -6.48
C GLU A 122 6.64 7.63 -7.19
N PRO A 123 6.24 7.67 -8.48
CA PRO A 123 5.99 6.44 -9.24
C PRO A 123 7.19 5.50 -9.20
N ILE A 124 6.92 4.19 -9.04
CA ILE A 124 7.96 3.17 -8.91
C ILE A 124 8.93 3.15 -10.10
N LYS A 125 8.42 3.40 -11.33
CA LYS A 125 9.26 3.44 -12.52
C LYS A 125 10.30 4.56 -12.47
N ASN A 126 9.98 5.69 -11.83
CA ASN A 126 10.91 6.80 -11.65
C ASN A 126 11.99 6.45 -10.63
N VAL A 127 11.62 5.75 -9.57
CA VAL A 127 12.56 5.24 -8.57
C VAL A 127 13.53 4.25 -9.21
N LYS A 128 13.02 3.31 -10.00
CA LYS A 128 13.83 2.33 -10.73
C LYS A 128 14.80 3.00 -11.69
N LYS A 129 14.35 4.05 -12.38
CA LYS A 129 15.19 4.82 -13.32
C LYS A 129 16.36 5.49 -12.58
N ARG A 130 16.10 6.10 -11.42
CA ARG A 130 17.14 6.70 -10.59
C ARG A 130 18.13 5.66 -10.08
N MET A 131 17.65 4.49 -9.68
CA MET A 131 18.49 3.38 -9.22
C MET A 131 19.44 2.90 -10.34
N LYS A 132 18.95 2.81 -11.58
CA LYS A 132 19.79 2.48 -12.75
C LYS A 132 20.89 3.52 -12.95
N THR A 133 20.55 4.80 -12.85
CA THR A 133 21.51 5.90 -12.97
C THR A 133 22.57 5.80 -11.89
N SER A 134 22.18 5.55 -10.64
CA SER A 134 23.11 5.36 -9.52
C SER A 134 24.04 4.17 -9.74
N LYS A 135 23.53 3.05 -10.26
CA LYS A 135 24.35 1.89 -10.61
C LYS A 135 25.36 2.23 -11.70
N SER A 136 24.94 2.99 -12.70
CA SER A 136 25.85 3.44 -13.77
C SER A 136 26.98 4.29 -13.23
N ILE A 137 26.69 5.18 -12.27
CA ILE A 137 27.70 6.00 -11.59
C ILE A 137 28.68 5.11 -10.81
N LEU A 138 28.17 4.09 -10.12
CA LEU A 138 29.00 3.17 -9.34
C LEU A 138 29.92 2.31 -10.19
N THR A 139 29.63 2.14 -11.49
CA THR A 139 30.47 1.39 -12.42
C THR A 139 31.47 2.26 -13.19
N LEU A 140 31.56 3.57 -12.89
CA LEU A 140 32.54 4.46 -13.47
C LEU A 140 33.97 4.10 -13.07
N GLU A 141 34.94 4.57 -13.87
CA GLU A 141 36.36 4.41 -13.56
C GLU A 141 36.68 4.98 -12.15
N PRO A 142 37.64 4.39 -11.41
CA PRO A 142 37.96 4.89 -10.07
C PRO A 142 38.28 6.38 -10.00
N LYS A 143 38.94 6.93 -11.00
CA LYS A 143 39.26 8.37 -11.06
C LYS A 143 38.00 9.24 -11.14
N ASP A 144 36.97 8.78 -11.85
CA ASP A 144 35.70 9.50 -11.98
C ASP A 144 34.92 9.45 -10.67
N ALA A 145 34.93 8.29 -10.01
CA ALA A 145 34.31 8.09 -8.71
C ALA A 145 34.97 8.98 -7.63
N ILE A 146 36.29 9.07 -7.64
CA ILE A 146 37.06 9.93 -6.73
C ILE A 146 36.73 11.40 -6.97
N GLY A 147 36.60 11.82 -8.21
CA GLY A 147 36.21 13.17 -8.56
C GLY A 147 34.84 13.54 -8.02
N LEU A 148 33.88 12.65 -8.12
CA LEU A 148 32.53 12.86 -7.58
C LEU A 148 32.52 12.99 -6.07
N ILE A 149 33.27 12.13 -5.37
CA ILE A 149 33.41 12.16 -3.92
C ILE A 149 34.06 13.47 -3.46
N SER A 150 35.11 13.93 -4.16
CA SER A 150 35.81 15.18 -3.84
C SER A 150 34.92 16.39 -3.98
N SER A 151 34.02 16.42 -4.98
CA SER A 151 33.08 17.53 -5.16
C SER A 151 32.05 17.58 -4.03
N ASP A 152 31.63 16.45 -3.52
CA ASP A 152 30.69 16.37 -2.39
C ASP A 152 31.33 16.84 -1.07
N ASN A 153 32.62 16.57 -0.90
CA ASN A 153 33.34 16.97 0.32
C ASN A 153 33.66 18.46 0.38
N ASN A 154 33.58 19.17 -0.74
CA ASN A 154 33.85 20.61 -0.82
C ASN A 154 32.60 21.47 -0.71
N SER A 155 31.46 20.84 -0.55
CA SER A 155 30.18 21.51 -0.33
C SER A 155 29.75 21.33 1.15
#